data_1e05105a639f9cf6c16b5deb0d511c8f
#
_entry.id   1e05105a639f9cf6c16b5deb0d511c8f
#
_cell.length_a   1.000
_cell.length_b   1.000
_cell.length_c   1.000
_cell.angle_alpha   90.00
_cell.angle_beta   90.00
_cell.angle_gamma   90.00
#
_symmetry.space_group_name_H-M   'P 1'
#
loop_
_entity.id
_entity.type
_entity.pdbx_description
1 polymer ?
#
loop_
_entity_poly.entity_id
_entity_poly.type
_entity_poly.pdbx_seq_one_letter_code
_entity_poly.pdbx_strand_id
1 'polypeptide(L)'
;GFLLKEKDYDYWSDCDNVKAYYIHHFVAKIGENGLGKIMIDFAQKEAKKNKKEYLRLDCVSDNKKLNNYYQKLNFENVGSIQIKNWSEDLWQIKL
;
A
#
# COMPACT_ATOMS: atom_id res chain seq x y z
N GLY A 1 -4.83 -6.80 -11.53
CA GLY A 1 -3.40 -6.91 -11.39
C GLY A 1 -2.80 -5.86 -10.47
N PHE A 2 -1.58 -6.06 -10.12
CA PHE A 2 -0.83 -5.11 -9.30
C PHE A 2 0.63 -5.08 -9.73
N LEU A 3 1.33 -4.03 -9.31
CA LEU A 3 2.73 -3.83 -9.62
C LEU A 3 3.45 -3.48 -8.32
N LEU A 4 4.62 -4.08 -8.09
CA LEU A 4 5.51 -3.71 -7.00
C LEU A 4 6.57 -2.77 -7.54
N LYS A 5 6.69 -1.60 -6.93
CA LYS A 5 7.68 -0.59 -7.31
C LYS A 5 8.64 -0.35 -6.14
N GLU A 6 9.86 0.01 -6.47
CA GLU A 6 10.85 0.33 -5.44
C GLU A 6 10.71 1.76 -4.92
N LYS A 7 10.07 2.62 -5.69
CA LYS A 7 9.87 4.03 -5.35
C LYS A 7 8.48 4.46 -5.75
N ASP A 8 7.96 5.47 -5.07
CA ASP A 8 6.71 6.12 -5.41
C ASP A 8 6.83 7.60 -5.03
N TYR A 9 7.47 8.36 -5.87
CA TYR A 9 7.75 9.77 -5.60
C TYR A 9 6.51 10.64 -5.61
N ASP A 10 5.44 10.20 -6.26
CA ASP A 10 4.22 10.99 -6.35
C ASP A 10 3.50 11.09 -5.00
N TYR A 11 3.55 10.03 -4.21
CA TYR A 11 2.78 9.95 -2.97
C TYR A 11 3.65 9.84 -1.71
N TRP A 12 4.90 9.39 -1.83
CA TRP A 12 5.76 9.14 -0.67
C TRP A 12 7.04 9.95 -0.78
N SER A 13 7.09 11.05 -0.04
CA SER A 13 8.23 11.98 -0.10
C SER A 13 9.51 11.41 0.49
N ASP A 14 9.42 10.38 1.34
CA ASP A 14 10.56 9.80 2.03
C ASP A 14 11.09 8.52 1.38
N CYS A 15 10.63 8.17 0.17
CA CYS A 15 10.92 6.86 -0.40
C CYS A 15 12.40 6.62 -0.69
N ASP A 16 13.21 7.67 -0.80
CA ASP A 16 14.65 7.50 -0.96
C ASP A 16 15.36 7.09 0.34
N ASN A 17 14.70 7.30 1.48
CA ASN A 17 15.30 7.06 2.80
C ASN A 17 14.71 5.85 3.51
N VAL A 18 13.76 5.16 2.88
CA VAL A 18 13.07 4.02 3.49
C VAL A 18 13.15 2.83 2.54
N LYS A 19 13.57 1.69 3.08
CA LYS A 19 13.64 0.44 2.31
C LYS A 19 12.24 -0.18 2.25
N ALA A 20 11.50 0.13 1.20
CA ALA A 20 10.13 -0.30 1.04
C ALA A 20 9.84 -0.71 -0.39
N TYR A 21 8.88 -1.62 -0.54
CA TYR A 21 8.18 -1.82 -1.81
C TYR A 21 6.83 -1.12 -1.73
N TYR A 22 6.37 -0.65 -2.89
CA TYR A 22 5.12 0.10 -3.03
C TYR A 22 4.19 -0.69 -3.94
N ILE A 23 3.02 -1.05 -3.43
CA ILE A 23 2.00 -1.71 -4.23
C ILE A 23 1.25 -0.66 -5.02
N HIS A 24 1.23 -0.84 -6.33
CA HIS A 24 0.42 -0.05 -7.24
C HIS A 24 -0.57 -1.01 -7.89
N HIS A 25 -1.86 -0.79 -7.73
CA HIS A 25 -2.84 -1.73 -8.25
C HIS A 25 -3.87 -1.03 -9.12
N PHE A 26 -4.38 -1.77 -10.10
CA PHE A 26 -5.25 -1.25 -11.14
C PHE A 26 -6.68 -1.75 -11.03
N VAL A 27 -6.94 -2.69 -10.13
CA VAL A 27 -8.23 -3.36 -10.06
C VAL A 27 -8.94 -2.93 -8.80
N ALA A 28 -10.17 -2.44 -8.97
CA ALA A 28 -10.95 -1.85 -7.90
C ALA A 28 -11.54 -2.86 -6.91
N LYS A 29 -11.43 -4.16 -7.16
CA LYS A 29 -12.10 -5.20 -6.35
C LYS A 29 -11.20 -5.88 -5.34
N ILE A 30 -10.26 -5.15 -4.78
CA ILE A 30 -9.40 -5.66 -3.74
C ILE A 30 -10.22 -5.90 -2.47
N GLY A 31 -9.97 -7.05 -1.83
CA GLY A 31 -10.71 -7.46 -0.64
C GLY A 31 -11.89 -8.37 -0.92
N GLU A 32 -12.32 -8.50 -2.18
CA GLU A 32 -13.35 -9.45 -2.57
C GLU A 32 -12.72 -10.80 -2.86
N ASN A 33 -13.41 -11.88 -2.44
CA ASN A 33 -12.99 -13.26 -2.71
C ASN A 33 -11.57 -13.60 -2.23
N GLY A 34 -11.03 -12.86 -1.27
CA GLY A 34 -9.70 -13.11 -0.74
C GLY A 34 -8.54 -12.72 -1.65
N LEU A 35 -8.81 -12.14 -2.82
CA LEU A 35 -7.75 -11.77 -3.77
C LEU A 35 -6.80 -10.72 -3.19
N GLY A 36 -7.34 -9.77 -2.43
CA GLY A 36 -6.52 -8.75 -1.79
C GLY A 36 -5.51 -9.32 -0.82
N LYS A 37 -5.94 -10.32 -0.03
CA LYS A 37 -5.04 -10.96 0.92
C LYS A 37 -3.94 -11.74 0.20
N ILE A 38 -4.28 -12.44 -0.88
CA ILE A 38 -3.31 -13.17 -1.70
C ILE A 38 -2.27 -12.20 -2.27
N MET A 39 -2.72 -11.07 -2.78
CA MET A 39 -1.82 -10.04 -3.30
C MET A 39 -0.89 -9.50 -2.21
N ILE A 40 -1.43 -9.17 -1.05
CA ILE A 40 -0.66 -8.64 0.08
C ILE A 40 0.36 -9.68 0.56
N ASP A 41 -0.06 -10.94 0.71
CA ASP A 41 0.86 -12.01 1.14
C ASP A 41 2.01 -12.19 0.16
N PHE A 42 1.72 -12.19 -1.14
CA PHE A 42 2.74 -12.27 -2.17
C PHE A 42 3.71 -11.08 -2.09
N ALA A 43 3.15 -9.87 -1.97
CA ALA A 43 3.95 -8.64 -1.92
C ALA A 43 4.85 -8.61 -0.69
N GLN A 44 4.35 -9.08 0.46
CA GLN A 44 5.17 -9.16 1.68
C GLN A 44 6.33 -10.12 1.52
N LYS A 45 6.08 -11.28 0.92
CA LYS A 45 7.14 -12.27 0.67
C LYS A 45 8.20 -11.73 -0.25
N GLU A 46 7.80 -11.06 -1.33
CA GLU A 46 8.75 -10.45 -2.27
C GLU A 46 9.55 -9.34 -1.61
N ALA A 47 8.91 -8.51 -0.80
CA ALA A 47 9.60 -7.44 -0.09
C ALA A 47 10.63 -8.00 0.90
N LYS A 48 10.27 -9.03 1.66
CA LYS A 48 11.21 -9.68 2.59
C LYS A 48 12.39 -10.30 1.84
N LYS A 49 12.11 -10.98 0.73
CA LYS A 49 13.13 -11.61 -0.10
C LYS A 49 14.16 -10.58 -0.60
N ASN A 50 13.71 -9.38 -0.89
CA ASN A 50 14.56 -8.29 -1.37
C ASN A 50 15.04 -7.38 -0.24
N LYS A 51 14.94 -7.83 1.01
CA LYS A 51 15.46 -7.15 2.21
C LYS A 51 14.86 -5.76 2.44
N LYS A 52 13.60 -5.58 2.04
CA LYS A 52 12.86 -4.37 2.37
C LYS A 52 12.40 -4.43 3.82
N GLU A 53 12.17 -3.26 4.41
CA GLU A 53 11.71 -3.13 5.79
C GLU A 53 10.22 -2.89 5.89
N TYR A 54 9.63 -2.35 4.82
CA TYR A 54 8.21 -2.00 4.79
C TYR A 54 7.58 -2.39 3.47
N LEU A 55 6.30 -2.68 3.53
CA LEU A 55 5.42 -2.73 2.37
C LEU A 55 4.45 -1.57 2.49
N ARG A 56 4.32 -0.76 1.46
CA ARG A 56 3.54 0.47 1.45
C ARG A 56 2.52 0.46 0.34
N LEU A 57 1.39 1.12 0.59
CA LEU A 57 0.35 1.30 -0.41
C LEU A 57 -0.45 2.55 -0.06
N ASP A 58 -1.30 2.96 -0.98
CA ASP A 58 -2.19 4.08 -0.78
C ASP A 58 -3.59 3.72 -1.24
N CYS A 59 -4.57 4.45 -0.74
CA CYS A 59 -5.92 4.29 -1.21
C CYS A 59 -6.72 5.58 -0.98
N VAL A 60 -7.69 5.83 -1.86
CA VAL A 60 -8.51 7.04 -1.78
C VAL A 60 -9.11 7.17 -0.38
N SER A 61 -8.95 8.34 0.22
CA SER A 61 -9.36 8.58 1.62
C SER A 61 -10.85 8.32 1.85
N ASP A 62 -11.69 8.59 0.85
CA ASP A 62 -13.14 8.40 0.95
C ASP A 62 -13.58 6.95 0.90
N ASN A 63 -12.71 6.03 0.50
CA ASN A 63 -13.05 4.62 0.42
C ASN A 63 -12.93 3.97 1.80
N LYS A 64 -13.96 4.13 2.62
CA LYS A 64 -13.95 3.66 4.00
C LYS A 64 -13.77 2.15 4.10
N LYS A 65 -14.42 1.41 3.21
CA LYS A 65 -14.34 -0.06 3.22
C LYS A 65 -12.91 -0.54 2.99
N LEU A 66 -12.23 0.06 2.03
CA LEU A 66 -10.86 -0.35 1.69
C LEU A 66 -9.86 0.09 2.76
N ASN A 67 -10.01 1.29 3.30
CA ASN A 67 -9.16 1.75 4.40
C ASN A 67 -9.32 0.85 5.64
N ASN A 68 -10.55 0.47 5.97
CA ASN A 68 -10.80 -0.46 7.07
C ASN A 68 -10.19 -1.83 6.81
N TYR A 69 -10.20 -2.27 5.56
CA TYR A 69 -9.61 -3.55 5.17
C TYR A 69 -8.11 -3.58 5.45
N TYR A 70 -7.39 -2.52 5.05
CA TYR A 70 -5.95 -2.45 5.32
C TYR A 70 -5.65 -2.38 6.81
N GLN A 71 -6.46 -1.66 7.57
CA GLN A 71 -6.30 -1.62 9.02
C GLN A 71 -6.46 -3.01 9.64
N LYS A 72 -7.43 -3.79 9.18
CA LYS A 72 -7.63 -5.16 9.65
C LYS A 72 -6.48 -6.09 9.29
N LEU A 73 -5.76 -5.80 8.22
CA LEU A 73 -4.57 -6.56 7.83
C LEU A 73 -3.31 -6.09 8.56
N ASN A 74 -3.47 -5.24 9.57
CA ASN A 74 -2.40 -4.71 10.43
C ASN A 74 -1.49 -3.68 9.75
N PHE A 75 -1.95 -3.07 8.67
CA PHE A 75 -1.26 -1.91 8.14
C PHE A 75 -1.49 -0.72 9.06
N GLU A 76 -0.50 0.15 9.12
CA GLU A 76 -0.54 1.40 9.88
C GLU A 76 -0.83 2.56 8.94
N ASN A 77 -1.79 3.42 9.30
CA ASN A 77 -2.04 4.65 8.56
C ASN A 77 -0.98 5.68 8.99
N VAL A 78 -0.18 6.13 8.04
CA VAL A 78 0.91 7.07 8.32
C VAL A 78 0.63 8.47 7.79
N GLY A 79 -0.60 8.74 7.39
CA GLY A 79 -1.02 10.06 6.97
C GLY A 79 -1.82 10.03 5.69
N SER A 80 -1.95 11.19 5.08
CA SER A 80 -2.64 11.33 3.80
C SER A 80 -1.94 12.36 2.95
N ILE A 81 -2.21 12.30 1.65
CA ILE A 81 -1.68 13.27 0.70
C ILE A 81 -2.84 13.81 -0.13
N GLN A 82 -2.88 15.13 -0.31
CA GLN A 82 -3.89 15.80 -1.13
C GLN A 82 -3.43 15.82 -2.58
N ILE A 83 -4.27 15.31 -3.48
CA ILE A 83 -4.02 15.31 -4.92
C ILE A 83 -5.13 16.11 -5.57
N LYS A 84 -4.84 17.32 -6.02
CA LYS A 84 -5.85 18.20 -6.65
C LYS A 84 -7.15 18.23 -5.83
N ASN A 85 -8.19 17.50 -6.26
CA ASN A 85 -9.50 17.54 -5.63
C ASN A 85 -9.86 16.27 -4.84
N TRP A 86 -8.89 15.37 -4.58
CA TRP A 86 -9.11 14.21 -3.73
C TRP A 86 -7.88 13.97 -2.85
N SER A 87 -7.98 13.05 -1.91
CA SER A 87 -6.83 12.66 -1.09
C SER A 87 -6.66 11.15 -1.05
N GLU A 88 -5.42 10.74 -0.81
CA GLU A 88 -5.06 9.34 -0.63
C GLU A 88 -4.56 9.14 0.78
N ASP A 89 -5.03 8.09 1.45
CA ASP A 89 -4.46 7.65 2.72
C ASP A 89 -3.25 6.77 2.45
N LEU A 90 -2.23 6.93 3.26
CA LEU A 90 -0.96 6.22 3.11
C LEU A 90 -0.85 5.16 4.20
N TRP A 91 -0.62 3.91 3.77
CA TRP A 91 -0.58 2.75 4.65
C TRP A 91 0.74 2.03 4.53
N GLN A 92 1.26 1.53 5.64
CA GLN A 92 2.46 0.69 5.61
C GLN A 92 2.37 -0.43 6.64
N ILE A 93 3.07 -1.52 6.35
CA ILE A 93 3.24 -2.60 7.31
C ILE A 93 4.73 -2.92 7.41
N LYS A 94 5.21 -3.08 8.64
CA LYS A 94 6.60 -3.45 8.88
C LYS A 94 6.76 -4.96 8.62
N LEU A 95 7.81 -5.30 7.90
CA LEU A 95 8.10 -6.68 7.52
C LEU A 95 8.93 -7.42 8.55
#